data_aa731c95a29190de1ffc7afc4b41b727
#
_entry.id   aa731c95a29190de1ffc7afc4b41b727
#
_cell.length_a   1.000
_cell.length_b   1.000
_cell.length_c   1.000
_cell.angle_alpha   90.00
_cell.angle_beta   90.00
_cell.angle_gamma   90.00
#
_symmetry.space_group_name_H-M   'P 1'
#
loop_
_entity.id
_entity.type
_entity.pdbx_description
1 polymer ?
#
loop_
_entity_poly.entity_id
_entity_poly.type
_entity_poly.pdbx_seq_one_letter_code
_entity_poly.pdbx_strand_id
1 'polypeptide(L)'
;MLLGIFSDTHLGFGSDERYVEAFDRFDEIIDFFKEKGVDYILHAGDLFDHAIPTQEVWHKTMECFNKNNSKLTLLSKTYLDQKIDVTIKGIPIIAIHGTHEFRGKDFSNALAVLEEANCLLHLHAGNVKLTKGDEEIYIHGMGGVPEKHAKLVLEKYSPKPVVGKTNLLLLHQSFKEFLPFDDESIASLSLGDLPEGFDLIIDGHLHWMDEQDANGKRFLLTGSTIFTQMKKLESKKGKGCFLFDTKTKKLDFFPFKNQRKLFYEKLKFKDAQPE
;
A
#
# COMPACT_ATOMS: atom_id res chain seq x y z
N MET A 1 -5.34 14.67 12.12
CA MET A 1 -4.01 14.10 11.73
C MET A 1 -3.82 14.21 10.23
N LEU A 2 -2.56 14.26 9.79
CA LEU A 2 -2.22 14.18 8.37
C LEU A 2 -1.53 12.84 8.11
N LEU A 3 -2.09 12.03 7.20
CA LEU A 3 -1.57 10.72 6.85
C LEU A 3 -0.95 10.77 5.45
N GLY A 4 0.25 10.20 5.29
CA GLY A 4 0.84 9.91 4.00
C GLY A 4 0.42 8.51 3.54
N ILE A 5 0.08 8.32 2.26
CA ILE A 5 -0.40 7.05 1.74
C ILE A 5 0.32 6.72 0.43
N PHE A 6 0.82 5.51 0.28
CA PHE A 6 1.37 4.95 -0.95
C PHE A 6 1.42 3.42 -0.88
N SER A 7 1.72 2.76 -1.99
CA SER A 7 1.89 1.30 -2.06
C SER A 7 2.77 0.88 -3.23
N ASP A 8 2.95 -0.42 -3.39
CA ASP A 8 3.54 -1.05 -4.57
C ASP A 8 4.87 -0.38 -4.96
N THR A 9 5.77 -0.31 -3.97
CA THR A 9 7.09 0.34 -4.13
C THR A 9 8.04 -0.53 -4.91
N HIS A 10 7.91 -1.87 -4.79
CA HIS A 10 8.72 -2.86 -5.49
C HIS A 10 10.23 -2.61 -5.35
N LEU A 11 10.71 -2.43 -4.12
CA LEU A 11 12.15 -2.30 -3.85
C LEU A 11 12.89 -3.53 -4.36
N GLY A 12 13.87 -3.30 -5.23
CA GLY A 12 14.60 -4.36 -5.93
C GLY A 12 14.06 -4.71 -7.32
N PHE A 13 13.07 -3.95 -7.85
CA PHE A 13 12.53 -4.16 -9.18
C PHE A 13 13.54 -3.86 -10.29
N GLY A 14 13.68 -4.79 -11.24
CA GLY A 14 14.48 -4.61 -12.44
C GLY A 14 15.98 -4.61 -12.21
N SER A 15 16.73 -4.01 -13.12
CA SER A 15 18.19 -3.86 -13.07
C SER A 15 18.61 -2.43 -13.37
N ASP A 16 19.88 -2.11 -13.14
CA ASP A 16 20.51 -0.84 -13.50
C ASP A 16 19.72 0.38 -13.01
N GLU A 17 19.34 1.27 -13.91
CA GLU A 17 18.56 2.46 -13.58
C GLU A 17 17.18 2.14 -13.00
N ARG A 18 16.56 1.03 -13.40
CA ARG A 18 15.26 0.60 -12.88
C ARG A 18 15.35 0.15 -11.43
N TYR A 19 16.44 -0.51 -11.09
CA TYR A 19 16.72 -0.94 -9.72
C TYR A 19 16.84 0.25 -8.76
N VAL A 20 17.55 1.30 -9.18
CA VAL A 20 17.74 2.51 -8.35
C VAL A 20 16.46 3.31 -8.23
N GLU A 21 15.64 3.37 -9.29
CA GLU A 21 14.42 4.19 -9.36
C GLU A 21 13.43 3.90 -8.21
N ALA A 22 13.24 2.63 -7.83
CA ALA A 22 12.32 2.27 -6.73
C ALA A 22 12.77 2.86 -5.39
N PHE A 23 14.07 2.82 -5.09
CA PHE A 23 14.65 3.41 -3.88
C PHE A 23 14.59 4.94 -3.91
N ASP A 24 14.88 5.56 -5.05
CA ASP A 24 14.80 7.01 -5.22
C ASP A 24 13.36 7.51 -5.01
N ARG A 25 12.35 6.76 -5.48
CA ARG A 25 10.93 7.10 -5.23
C ARG A 25 10.57 6.96 -3.76
N PHE A 26 11.03 5.90 -3.10
CA PHE A 26 10.81 5.75 -1.66
C PHE A 26 11.41 6.92 -0.87
N ASP A 27 12.65 7.30 -1.15
CA ASP A 27 13.31 8.44 -0.53
C ASP A 27 12.57 9.77 -0.79
N GLU A 28 12.15 10.02 -2.05
CA GLU A 28 11.38 11.22 -2.42
C GLU A 28 10.05 11.29 -1.65
N ILE A 29 9.36 10.17 -1.46
CA ILE A 29 8.12 10.09 -0.69
C ILE A 29 8.37 10.43 0.78
N ILE A 30 9.38 9.83 1.40
CA ILE A 30 9.69 10.06 2.81
C ILE A 30 10.09 11.53 3.04
N ASP A 31 10.90 12.11 2.17
CA ASP A 31 11.31 13.51 2.28
C ASP A 31 10.11 14.46 2.07
N PHE A 32 9.24 14.16 1.11
CA PHE A 32 8.00 14.91 0.92
C PHE A 32 7.09 14.83 2.14
N PHE A 33 6.91 13.67 2.74
CA PHE A 33 6.08 13.52 3.93
C PHE A 33 6.65 14.23 5.15
N LYS A 34 7.98 14.26 5.30
CA LYS A 34 8.65 15.09 6.32
C LYS A 34 8.37 16.58 6.10
N GLU A 35 8.53 17.06 4.85
CA GLU A 35 8.25 18.47 4.49
C GLU A 35 6.80 18.87 4.81
N LYS A 36 5.84 17.95 4.55
CA LYS A 36 4.42 18.19 4.82
C LYS A 36 4.02 18.02 6.30
N GLY A 37 4.91 17.55 7.15
CA GLY A 37 4.63 17.30 8.55
C GLY A 37 3.61 16.18 8.76
N VAL A 38 3.73 15.10 7.97
CA VAL A 38 2.90 13.91 8.07
C VAL A 38 3.08 13.26 9.45
N ASP A 39 1.99 12.87 10.08
CA ASP A 39 1.99 12.26 11.41
C ASP A 39 2.27 10.76 11.36
N TYR A 40 1.67 10.07 10.38
CA TYR A 40 1.79 8.63 10.14
C TYR A 40 1.76 8.33 8.66
N ILE A 41 2.42 7.26 8.27
CA ILE A 41 2.47 6.79 6.89
C ILE A 41 1.75 5.44 6.80
N LEU A 42 0.92 5.26 5.77
CA LEU A 42 0.22 4.02 5.45
C LEU A 42 0.78 3.46 4.14
N HIS A 43 1.23 2.20 4.18
CA HIS A 43 1.74 1.48 3.01
C HIS A 43 0.86 0.25 2.74
N ALA A 44 0.20 0.23 1.59
CA ALA A 44 -0.79 -0.79 1.26
C ALA A 44 -0.21 -2.00 0.47
N GLY A 45 0.99 -2.48 0.84
CA GLY A 45 1.57 -3.73 0.35
C GLY A 45 2.53 -3.59 -0.84
N ASP A 46 3.21 -4.68 -1.17
CA ASP A 46 4.25 -4.79 -2.19
C ASP A 46 5.37 -3.74 -2.02
N LEU A 47 5.93 -3.70 -0.81
CA LEU A 47 7.12 -2.89 -0.52
C LEU A 47 8.34 -3.43 -1.28
N PHE A 48 8.50 -4.75 -1.31
CA PHE A 48 9.56 -5.44 -2.05
C PHE A 48 9.02 -6.09 -3.34
N ASP A 49 9.90 -6.22 -4.33
CA ASP A 49 9.57 -6.90 -5.58
C ASP A 49 9.61 -8.43 -5.47
N HIS A 50 10.30 -8.97 -4.47
CA HIS A 50 10.46 -10.40 -4.24
C HIS A 50 10.21 -10.78 -2.78
N ALA A 51 9.62 -11.97 -2.57
CA ALA A 51 9.33 -12.50 -1.23
C ALA A 51 10.59 -12.73 -0.36
N ILE A 52 11.73 -12.90 -1.01
CA ILE A 52 13.04 -13.04 -0.37
C ILE A 52 13.98 -12.01 -1.03
N PRO A 53 14.05 -10.77 -0.51
CA PRO A 53 14.96 -9.76 -1.03
C PRO A 53 16.42 -10.17 -0.92
N THR A 54 17.25 -9.79 -1.91
CA THR A 54 18.70 -10.02 -1.84
C THR A 54 19.35 -9.16 -0.75
N GLN A 55 20.60 -9.45 -0.41
CA GLN A 55 21.33 -8.67 0.59
C GLN A 55 21.54 -7.21 0.15
N GLU A 56 21.75 -6.98 -1.16
CA GLU A 56 21.87 -5.64 -1.74
C GLU A 56 20.55 -4.85 -1.60
N VAL A 57 19.42 -5.50 -1.84
CA VAL A 57 18.09 -4.89 -1.64
C VAL A 57 17.88 -4.57 -0.17
N TRP A 58 18.19 -5.49 0.74
CA TRP A 58 18.12 -5.26 2.19
C TRP A 58 19.01 -4.08 2.61
N HIS A 59 20.27 -4.05 2.15
CA HIS A 59 21.20 -2.97 2.48
C HIS A 59 20.65 -1.61 2.08
N LYS A 60 20.21 -1.44 0.81
CA LYS A 60 19.62 -0.18 0.34
C LYS A 60 18.32 0.17 1.06
N THR A 61 17.49 -0.81 1.34
CA THR A 61 16.24 -0.60 2.11
C THR A 61 16.56 -0.03 3.49
N MET A 62 17.53 -0.60 4.19
CA MET A 62 17.94 -0.10 5.51
C MET A 62 18.56 1.30 5.44
N GLU A 63 19.29 1.65 4.37
CA GLU A 63 19.77 3.02 4.13
C GLU A 63 18.59 4.01 4.03
N CYS A 64 17.55 3.67 3.24
CA CYS A 64 16.33 4.49 3.11
C CYS A 64 15.60 4.66 4.45
N PHE A 65 15.38 3.59 5.20
CA PHE A 65 14.74 3.67 6.51
C PHE A 65 15.57 4.47 7.53
N ASN A 66 16.89 4.35 7.49
CA ASN A 66 17.76 5.11 8.38
C ASN A 66 17.73 6.63 8.13
N LYS A 67 17.43 7.09 6.91
CA LYS A 67 17.18 8.51 6.63
C LYS A 67 15.93 9.04 7.33
N ASN A 68 14.97 8.16 7.66
CA ASN A 68 13.76 8.50 8.43
C ASN A 68 13.98 8.51 9.97
N ASN A 69 15.21 8.40 10.44
CA ASN A 69 15.55 8.10 11.84
C ASN A 69 15.64 9.37 12.72
N SER A 70 14.54 9.93 13.18
CA SER A 70 14.54 11.14 14.04
C SER A 70 13.91 10.99 15.42
N LYS A 71 12.98 10.04 15.61
CA LYS A 71 12.20 9.89 16.86
C LYS A 71 11.76 8.43 17.01
N LEU A 72 11.62 7.99 18.27
CA LEU A 72 11.00 6.71 18.59
C LEU A 72 9.52 6.92 18.94
N THR A 73 8.66 6.12 18.35
CA THR A 73 7.22 6.10 18.64
C THR A 73 6.79 4.69 19.02
N LEU A 74 6.17 4.55 20.18
CA LEU A 74 5.57 3.29 20.62
C LEU A 74 4.13 3.21 20.11
N LEU A 75 3.81 2.14 19.41
CA LEU A 75 2.46 1.82 18.94
C LEU A 75 2.04 0.45 19.49
N SER A 76 0.74 0.28 19.73
CA SER A 76 0.17 -1.01 20.13
C SER A 76 -0.80 -1.48 19.06
N LYS A 77 -0.47 -2.56 18.38
CA LYS A 77 -1.39 -3.25 17.45
C LYS A 77 -2.16 -4.35 18.17
N THR A 78 -3.36 -4.63 17.68
CA THR A 78 -4.18 -5.76 18.13
C THR A 78 -4.20 -6.83 17.04
N TYR A 79 -3.83 -8.05 17.39
CA TYR A 79 -3.88 -9.23 16.54
C TYR A 79 -4.46 -10.39 17.34
N LEU A 80 -5.53 -11.03 16.86
CA LEU A 80 -6.23 -12.13 17.56
C LEU A 80 -6.49 -11.81 19.05
N ASP A 81 -7.05 -10.63 19.33
CA ASP A 81 -7.35 -10.09 20.67
C ASP A 81 -6.13 -9.87 21.59
N GLN A 82 -4.92 -10.07 21.09
CA GLN A 82 -3.68 -9.78 21.80
C GLN A 82 -3.15 -8.39 21.42
N LYS A 83 -2.71 -7.63 22.43
CA LYS A 83 -1.98 -6.39 22.21
C LYS A 83 -0.49 -6.66 22.09
N ILE A 84 0.12 -6.11 21.05
CA ILE A 84 1.55 -6.23 20.77
C ILE A 84 2.09 -4.81 20.62
N ASP A 85 3.06 -4.49 21.46
CA ASP A 85 3.73 -3.19 21.41
C ASP A 85 4.91 -3.23 20.43
N VAL A 86 4.96 -2.23 19.55
CA VAL A 86 5.99 -2.10 18.51
C VAL A 86 6.58 -0.69 18.60
N THR A 87 7.90 -0.58 18.66
CA THR A 87 8.61 0.70 18.62
C THR A 87 9.07 0.97 17.20
N ILE A 88 8.75 2.16 16.68
CA ILE A 88 9.11 2.58 15.32
C ILE A 88 10.02 3.80 15.36
N LYS A 89 11.02 3.83 14.48
CA LYS A 89 11.93 4.96 14.28
C LYS A 89 11.39 5.91 13.21
N GLY A 90 11.52 7.21 13.44
CA GLY A 90 11.10 8.24 12.49
C GLY A 90 9.60 8.49 12.44
N ILE A 91 9.06 8.91 11.29
CA ILE A 91 7.60 8.96 11.05
C ILE A 91 7.12 7.51 11.02
N PRO A 92 6.18 7.12 11.92
CA PRO A 92 5.76 5.73 11.98
C PRO A 92 5.07 5.28 10.66
N ILE A 93 5.56 4.20 10.11
CA ILE A 93 5.00 3.56 8.91
C ILE A 93 4.18 2.36 9.37
N ILE A 94 2.90 2.33 9.05
CA ILE A 94 2.00 1.20 9.21
C ILE A 94 1.88 0.53 7.83
N ALA A 95 2.32 -0.70 7.70
CA ALA A 95 2.36 -1.41 6.43
C ALA A 95 1.65 -2.76 6.50
N ILE A 96 0.94 -3.13 5.46
CA ILE A 96 0.54 -4.50 5.20
C ILE A 96 1.52 -5.11 4.19
N HIS A 97 1.68 -6.44 4.19
CA HIS A 97 2.39 -7.12 3.11
C HIS A 97 1.50 -7.24 1.87
N GLY A 98 2.10 -7.21 0.70
CA GLY A 98 1.41 -7.50 -0.54
C GLY A 98 1.55 -8.95 -0.98
N THR A 99 1.20 -9.22 -2.24
CA THR A 99 1.30 -10.56 -2.83
C THR A 99 2.76 -10.97 -3.09
N HIS A 100 3.63 -10.00 -3.36
CA HIS A 100 5.07 -10.24 -3.56
C HIS A 100 5.78 -10.67 -2.29
N GLU A 101 5.39 -10.16 -1.11
CA GLU A 101 5.94 -10.58 0.18
C GLU A 101 5.19 -11.74 0.82
N PHE A 102 4.06 -12.17 0.24
CA PHE A 102 3.27 -13.26 0.82
C PHE A 102 4.11 -14.53 0.97
N ARG A 103 4.08 -15.10 2.16
CA ARG A 103 4.68 -16.39 2.48
C ARG A 103 3.70 -17.23 3.27
N GLY A 104 3.81 -18.55 3.14
CA GLY A 104 2.95 -19.49 3.86
C GLY A 104 3.07 -19.32 5.39
N LYS A 105 2.11 -19.85 6.10
CA LYS A 105 1.88 -19.67 7.56
C LYS A 105 3.13 -19.87 8.43
N ASP A 106 4.02 -20.76 8.03
CA ASP A 106 5.20 -21.14 8.84
C ASP A 106 6.46 -20.31 8.52
N PHE A 107 6.32 -19.26 7.71
CA PHE A 107 7.45 -18.44 7.27
C PHE A 107 7.21 -16.95 7.56
N SER A 108 8.22 -16.30 8.15
CA SER A 108 8.22 -14.85 8.27
C SER A 108 8.36 -14.19 6.91
N ASN A 109 7.62 -13.12 6.65
CA ASN A 109 7.78 -12.29 5.47
C ASN A 109 8.78 -11.15 5.73
N ALA A 110 9.15 -10.42 4.65
CA ALA A 110 10.12 -9.34 4.74
C ALA A 110 9.69 -8.19 5.67
N LEU A 111 8.37 -7.89 5.75
CA LEU A 111 7.87 -6.84 6.63
C LEU A 111 7.99 -7.19 8.11
N ALA A 112 7.85 -8.48 8.47
CA ALA A 112 8.09 -8.91 9.85
C ALA A 112 9.55 -8.68 10.28
N VAL A 113 10.50 -8.84 9.36
CA VAL A 113 11.93 -8.53 9.61
C VAL A 113 12.12 -7.02 9.83
N LEU A 114 11.46 -6.17 9.03
CA LEU A 114 11.51 -4.71 9.20
C LEU A 114 10.84 -4.24 10.50
N GLU A 115 9.80 -4.94 10.96
CA GLU A 115 9.16 -4.66 12.26
C GLU A 115 10.13 -4.93 13.41
N GLU A 116 10.81 -6.08 13.43
CA GLU A 116 11.84 -6.40 14.42
C GLU A 116 13.03 -5.42 14.39
N ALA A 117 13.30 -4.83 13.21
CA ALA A 117 14.30 -3.76 13.06
C ALA A 117 13.80 -2.36 13.46
N ASN A 118 12.57 -2.23 13.96
CA ASN A 118 11.91 -0.96 14.31
C ASN A 118 11.72 0.01 13.11
N CYS A 119 11.65 -0.50 11.90
CA CYS A 119 11.49 0.30 10.69
C CYS A 119 10.02 0.64 10.40
N LEU A 120 9.11 -0.30 10.67
CA LEU A 120 7.67 -0.15 10.43
C LEU A 120 6.86 -1.02 11.40
N LEU A 121 5.54 -0.81 11.44
CA LEU A 121 4.58 -1.71 12.06
C LEU A 121 3.92 -2.55 10.96
N HIS A 122 4.13 -3.86 10.99
CA HIS A 122 3.47 -4.81 10.10
C HIS A 122 2.09 -5.18 10.61
N LEU A 123 1.06 -4.93 9.79
CA LEU A 123 -0.32 -5.19 10.13
C LEU A 123 -0.92 -6.25 9.21
N HIS A 124 -1.49 -7.32 9.78
CA HIS A 124 -2.21 -8.35 9.03
C HIS A 124 -3.31 -8.94 9.90
N ALA A 125 -4.56 -8.94 9.39
CA ALA A 125 -5.75 -9.40 10.11
C ALA A 125 -5.86 -8.80 11.53
N GLY A 126 -5.57 -7.51 11.65
CA GLY A 126 -5.54 -6.79 12.92
C GLY A 126 -5.82 -5.29 12.75
N ASN A 127 -5.64 -4.55 13.84
CA ASN A 127 -5.78 -3.12 13.83
C ASN A 127 -4.75 -2.43 14.74
N VAL A 128 -4.54 -1.14 14.51
CA VAL A 128 -3.75 -0.27 15.35
C VAL A 128 -4.49 1.04 15.60
N LYS A 129 -4.47 1.51 16.84
CA LYS A 129 -4.95 2.85 17.22
C LYS A 129 -3.82 3.85 17.08
N LEU A 130 -4.05 4.92 16.33
CA LEU A 130 -3.14 6.07 16.19
C LEU A 130 -3.71 7.26 16.94
N THR A 131 -2.84 8.04 17.60
CA THR A 131 -3.23 9.17 18.43
C THR A 131 -2.40 10.42 18.14
N LYS A 132 -3.06 11.59 18.17
CA LYS A 132 -2.39 12.90 18.16
C LYS A 132 -3.21 13.91 18.98
N GLY A 133 -2.73 14.26 20.16
CA GLY A 133 -3.54 15.00 21.13
C GLY A 133 -4.78 14.20 21.48
N ASP A 134 -5.97 14.81 21.36
CA ASP A 134 -7.26 14.17 21.64
C ASP A 134 -7.85 13.40 20.44
N GLU A 135 -7.19 13.44 19.28
CA GLU A 135 -7.64 12.74 18.08
C GLU A 135 -7.20 11.29 18.11
N GLU A 136 -8.15 10.38 17.94
CA GLU A 136 -7.92 8.93 17.81
C GLU A 136 -8.49 8.44 16.49
N ILE A 137 -7.71 7.65 15.75
CA ILE A 137 -8.15 6.97 14.54
C ILE A 137 -7.72 5.50 14.59
N TYR A 138 -8.40 4.66 13.82
CA TYR A 138 -8.12 3.23 13.76
C TYR A 138 -7.76 2.82 12.35
N ILE A 139 -6.64 2.13 12.22
CA ILE A 139 -6.18 1.53 10.96
C ILE A 139 -6.37 0.02 11.09
N HIS A 140 -7.16 -0.54 10.22
CA HIS A 140 -7.35 -1.97 10.06
C HIS A 140 -6.56 -2.44 8.84
N GLY A 141 -6.04 -3.67 8.86
CA GLY A 141 -5.22 -4.14 7.75
C GLY A 141 -5.34 -5.64 7.50
N MET A 142 -5.48 -5.99 6.22
CA MET A 142 -5.36 -7.36 5.73
C MET A 142 -4.33 -7.37 4.61
N GLY A 143 -3.17 -7.97 4.86
CA GLY A 143 -2.13 -8.13 3.84
C GLY A 143 -2.57 -9.03 2.69
N GLY A 144 -1.86 -8.93 1.57
CA GLY A 144 -2.11 -9.71 0.37
C GLY A 144 -2.10 -11.22 0.62
N VAL A 145 -3.11 -11.89 0.12
CA VAL A 145 -3.23 -13.37 0.16
C VAL A 145 -3.59 -13.86 -1.25
N PRO A 146 -3.34 -15.15 -1.55
CA PRO A 146 -3.74 -15.68 -2.85
C PRO A 146 -5.22 -15.41 -3.14
N GLU A 147 -5.53 -14.89 -4.32
CA GLU A 147 -6.86 -14.39 -4.72
C GLU A 147 -8.01 -15.35 -4.41
N LYS A 148 -7.82 -16.64 -4.66
CA LYS A 148 -8.82 -17.70 -4.36
C LYS A 148 -9.20 -17.79 -2.87
N HIS A 149 -8.43 -17.19 -1.97
CA HIS A 149 -8.65 -17.20 -0.53
C HIS A 149 -9.05 -15.82 0.02
N ALA A 150 -8.94 -14.77 -0.78
CA ALA A 150 -9.12 -13.38 -0.33
C ALA A 150 -10.46 -13.15 0.36
N LYS A 151 -11.56 -13.60 -0.25
CA LYS A 151 -12.90 -13.48 0.32
C LYS A 151 -13.04 -14.20 1.66
N LEU A 152 -12.59 -15.46 1.72
CA LEU A 152 -12.65 -16.26 2.96
C LEU A 152 -11.83 -15.63 4.08
N VAL A 153 -10.65 -15.08 3.76
CA VAL A 153 -9.79 -14.42 4.76
C VAL A 153 -10.44 -13.13 5.24
N LEU A 154 -11.01 -12.31 4.34
CA LEU A 154 -11.73 -11.09 4.69
C LEU A 154 -12.94 -11.38 5.59
N GLU A 155 -13.74 -12.39 5.25
CA GLU A 155 -14.89 -12.83 6.06
C GLU A 155 -14.46 -13.33 7.46
N LYS A 156 -13.39 -14.09 7.56
CA LYS A 156 -12.85 -14.55 8.86
C LYS A 156 -12.25 -13.42 9.68
N TYR A 157 -11.52 -12.52 9.05
CA TYR A 157 -10.97 -11.34 9.72
C TYR A 157 -12.09 -10.44 10.22
N SER A 158 -13.13 -10.24 9.40
CA SER A 158 -14.33 -9.46 9.74
C SER A 158 -14.01 -8.16 10.48
N PRO A 159 -13.24 -7.22 9.87
CA PRO A 159 -12.81 -6.01 10.56
C PRO A 159 -14.02 -5.16 10.95
N LYS A 160 -14.05 -4.73 12.22
CA LYS A 160 -15.15 -3.94 12.78
C LYS A 160 -14.68 -2.54 13.07
N PRO A 161 -15.25 -1.52 12.39
CA PRO A 161 -14.91 -0.13 12.67
C PRO A 161 -15.35 0.27 14.08
N VAL A 162 -14.56 1.13 14.71
CA VAL A 162 -14.87 1.69 16.03
C VAL A 162 -15.86 2.84 15.86
N VAL A 163 -17.05 2.69 16.45
CA VAL A 163 -18.13 3.66 16.33
C VAL A 163 -17.72 5.05 16.84
N GLY A 164 -18.02 6.08 16.05
CA GLY A 164 -17.71 7.48 16.39
C GLY A 164 -16.23 7.87 16.25
N LYS A 165 -15.43 7.00 15.65
CA LYS A 165 -14.01 7.26 15.35
C LYS A 165 -13.77 7.21 13.84
N THR A 166 -12.67 7.80 13.39
CA THR A 166 -12.19 7.62 12.01
C THR A 166 -11.58 6.23 11.87
N ASN A 167 -12.04 5.48 10.88
CA ASN A 167 -11.60 4.13 10.58
C ASN A 167 -11.12 4.03 9.15
N LEU A 168 -9.90 3.52 8.95
CA LEU A 168 -9.34 3.23 7.63
C LEU A 168 -9.07 1.73 7.50
N LEU A 169 -9.23 1.19 6.30
CA LEU A 169 -8.95 -0.21 6.00
C LEU A 169 -7.87 -0.30 4.91
N LEU A 170 -6.77 -0.98 5.20
CA LEU A 170 -5.72 -1.30 4.24
C LEU A 170 -5.94 -2.70 3.68
N LEU A 171 -5.92 -2.82 2.37
CA LEU A 171 -6.02 -4.06 1.61
C LEU A 171 -4.94 -4.15 0.55
N HIS A 172 -4.71 -5.37 0.04
CA HIS A 172 -3.84 -5.60 -1.11
C HIS A 172 -4.37 -6.79 -1.91
N GLN A 173 -5.41 -6.55 -2.72
CA GLN A 173 -6.15 -7.58 -3.44
C GLN A 173 -6.67 -7.07 -4.79
N SER A 174 -7.00 -7.99 -5.71
CA SER A 174 -7.73 -7.64 -6.92
C SER A 174 -9.21 -7.42 -6.63
N PHE A 175 -9.76 -6.34 -7.17
CA PHE A 175 -11.19 -6.07 -7.18
C PHE A 175 -11.71 -6.07 -8.62
N LYS A 176 -12.78 -6.82 -8.87
CA LYS A 176 -13.34 -7.01 -10.24
C LYS A 176 -13.70 -5.70 -10.93
N GLU A 177 -14.17 -4.70 -10.17
CA GLU A 177 -14.57 -3.40 -10.69
C GLU A 177 -13.40 -2.60 -11.27
N PHE A 178 -12.17 -2.92 -10.90
CA PHE A 178 -10.95 -2.26 -11.39
C PHE A 178 -10.19 -3.08 -12.43
N LEU A 179 -10.57 -4.33 -12.66
CA LEU A 179 -9.90 -5.15 -13.68
C LEU A 179 -10.19 -4.62 -15.09
N PRO A 180 -9.22 -4.66 -16.02
CA PRO A 180 -9.40 -4.12 -17.38
C PRO A 180 -10.26 -5.02 -18.29
N PHE A 181 -10.74 -6.12 -17.80
CA PHE A 181 -11.55 -7.13 -18.50
C PHE A 181 -12.50 -7.77 -17.50
N ASP A 182 -13.66 -8.15 -18.02
CA ASP A 182 -14.67 -8.88 -17.28
C ASP A 182 -14.48 -10.38 -17.54
N ASP A 183 -13.79 -11.06 -16.62
CA ASP A 183 -13.54 -12.50 -16.67
C ASP A 183 -13.91 -13.13 -15.33
N GLU A 184 -15.09 -13.76 -15.30
CA GLU A 184 -15.62 -14.40 -14.09
C GLU A 184 -14.74 -15.58 -13.59
N SER A 185 -13.82 -16.09 -14.41
CA SER A 185 -12.88 -17.14 -14.00
C SER A 185 -11.78 -16.65 -13.09
N ILE A 186 -11.55 -15.33 -13.05
CA ILE A 186 -10.52 -14.72 -12.19
C ILE A 186 -11.10 -14.50 -10.79
N ALA A 187 -10.56 -15.24 -9.83
CA ALA A 187 -10.90 -15.01 -8.43
C ALA A 187 -10.49 -13.60 -8.03
N SER A 188 -11.45 -12.79 -7.61
CA SER A 188 -11.22 -11.42 -7.15
C SER A 188 -12.31 -11.03 -6.14
N LEU A 189 -12.03 -10.03 -5.32
CA LEU A 189 -13.03 -9.41 -4.48
C LEU A 189 -13.96 -8.51 -5.32
N SER A 190 -15.06 -8.13 -4.72
CA SER A 190 -15.97 -7.09 -5.20
C SER A 190 -16.05 -5.99 -4.16
N LEU A 191 -16.32 -4.76 -4.57
CA LEU A 191 -16.64 -3.66 -3.65
C LEU A 191 -17.85 -4.00 -2.75
N GLY A 192 -18.74 -4.90 -3.20
CA GLY A 192 -19.83 -5.44 -2.40
C GLY A 192 -19.39 -6.34 -1.23
N ASP A 193 -18.23 -6.97 -1.31
CA ASP A 193 -17.67 -7.82 -0.25
C ASP A 193 -17.06 -7.01 0.90
N LEU A 194 -16.83 -5.71 0.69
CA LEU A 194 -16.16 -4.84 1.66
C LEU A 194 -17.08 -4.51 2.85
N PRO A 195 -16.54 -4.49 4.08
CA PRO A 195 -17.30 -4.10 5.26
C PRO A 195 -17.71 -2.62 5.20
N GLU A 196 -18.78 -2.29 5.92
CA GLU A 196 -19.27 -0.92 6.05
C GLU A 196 -18.64 -0.19 7.23
N GLY A 197 -18.76 1.15 7.26
CA GLY A 197 -18.35 1.99 8.39
C GLY A 197 -16.88 2.42 8.38
N PHE A 198 -16.18 2.22 7.26
CA PHE A 198 -14.85 2.78 7.03
C PHE A 198 -14.92 4.11 6.28
N ASP A 199 -14.16 5.10 6.76
CA ASP A 199 -14.09 6.44 6.13
C ASP A 199 -13.31 6.41 4.82
N LEU A 200 -12.32 5.52 4.70
CA LEU A 200 -11.55 5.29 3.49
C LEU A 200 -11.02 3.85 3.49
N ILE A 201 -11.20 3.17 2.38
CA ILE A 201 -10.60 1.87 2.08
C ILE A 201 -9.46 2.11 1.10
N ILE A 202 -8.27 1.65 1.44
CA ILE A 202 -7.04 1.88 0.69
C ILE A 202 -6.52 0.53 0.22
N ASP A 203 -6.37 0.38 -1.09
CA ASP A 203 -5.93 -0.86 -1.70
C ASP A 203 -4.70 -0.64 -2.58
N GLY A 204 -3.76 -1.59 -2.55
CA GLY A 204 -2.63 -1.68 -3.45
C GLY A 204 -2.88 -2.68 -4.59
N HIS A 205 -1.81 -3.43 -5.00
CA HIS A 205 -1.81 -4.55 -5.95
C HIS A 205 -1.98 -4.16 -7.42
N LEU A 206 -2.96 -3.34 -7.75
CA LEU A 206 -3.12 -2.85 -9.12
C LEU A 206 -2.32 -1.56 -9.30
N HIS A 207 -1.44 -1.55 -10.32
CA HIS A 207 -0.42 -0.49 -10.44
C HIS A 207 -0.90 0.83 -11.03
N TRP A 208 -2.17 0.95 -11.44
CA TRP A 208 -2.79 2.23 -11.82
C TRP A 208 -3.60 2.79 -10.65
N MET A 209 -3.69 4.08 -10.60
CA MET A 209 -4.41 4.82 -9.58
C MET A 209 -5.87 5.00 -9.98
N ASP A 210 -6.80 4.79 -9.03
CA ASP A 210 -8.20 5.14 -9.17
C ASP A 210 -8.83 5.50 -7.81
N GLU A 211 -9.90 6.29 -7.82
CA GLU A 211 -10.69 6.61 -6.64
C GLU A 211 -12.17 6.47 -7.01
N GLN A 212 -12.92 5.75 -6.21
CA GLN A 212 -14.35 5.54 -6.40
C GLN A 212 -15.12 5.72 -5.09
N ASP A 213 -16.34 6.24 -5.20
CA ASP A 213 -17.34 6.15 -4.14
C ASP A 213 -18.42 5.16 -4.59
N ALA A 214 -18.45 4.00 -3.98
CA ALA A 214 -19.39 2.94 -4.29
C ALA A 214 -20.29 2.67 -3.08
N ASN A 215 -21.56 3.10 -3.16
CA ASN A 215 -22.56 2.89 -2.12
C ASN A 215 -22.16 3.45 -0.75
N GLY A 216 -21.53 4.63 -0.73
CA GLY A 216 -21.04 5.28 0.49
C GLY A 216 -19.74 4.69 1.04
N LYS A 217 -19.07 3.83 0.29
CA LYS A 217 -17.72 3.32 0.58
C LYS A 217 -16.71 4.06 -0.29
N ARG A 218 -15.92 4.92 0.30
CA ARG A 218 -14.83 5.60 -0.39
C ARG A 218 -13.65 4.67 -0.52
N PHE A 219 -13.28 4.35 -1.76
CA PHE A 219 -12.23 3.39 -2.10
C PHE A 219 -11.12 4.09 -2.89
N LEU A 220 -9.88 3.92 -2.44
CA LEU A 220 -8.68 4.40 -3.09
C LEU A 220 -7.82 3.22 -3.56
N LEU A 221 -7.66 3.08 -4.85
CA LEU A 221 -6.61 2.29 -5.46
C LEU A 221 -5.39 3.18 -5.64
N THR A 222 -4.33 2.93 -4.89
CA THR A 222 -3.17 3.83 -4.81
C THR A 222 -2.31 3.83 -6.07
N GLY A 223 -2.22 2.68 -6.75
CA GLY A 223 -1.23 2.44 -7.80
C GLY A 223 0.20 2.35 -7.26
N SER A 224 1.11 1.92 -8.12
CA SER A 224 2.52 1.76 -7.78
C SER A 224 3.31 3.07 -7.82
N THR A 225 4.44 3.13 -7.12
CA THR A 225 5.34 4.30 -7.11
C THR A 225 6.21 4.40 -8.36
N ILE A 226 6.39 3.29 -9.08
CA ILE A 226 7.14 3.20 -10.34
C ILE A 226 6.32 2.46 -11.39
N PHE A 227 6.64 2.65 -12.67
CA PHE A 227 6.04 1.85 -13.74
C PHE A 227 6.68 0.46 -13.77
N THR A 228 5.93 -0.57 -13.42
CA THR A 228 6.38 -1.98 -13.44
C THR A 228 5.84 -2.74 -14.64
N GLN A 229 4.74 -2.29 -15.23
CA GLN A 229 4.02 -2.95 -16.32
C GLN A 229 3.74 -1.97 -17.46
N MET A 230 3.75 -2.48 -18.70
CA MET A 230 3.39 -1.67 -19.89
C MET A 230 1.88 -1.78 -20.18
N LYS A 231 1.03 -1.41 -19.21
CA LYS A 231 -0.42 -1.47 -19.37
C LYS A 231 -1.01 -0.10 -19.73
N LYS A 232 -2.03 -0.10 -20.58
CA LYS A 232 -2.76 1.12 -20.97
C LYS A 232 -3.33 1.90 -19.78
N LEU A 233 -3.81 1.21 -18.75
CA LEU A 233 -4.35 1.88 -17.56
C LEU A 233 -3.25 2.59 -16.79
N GLU A 234 -2.08 1.98 -16.67
CA GLU A 234 -0.92 2.55 -16.00
C GLU A 234 -0.37 3.80 -16.72
N SER A 235 -0.52 3.88 -18.05
CA SER A 235 -0.08 5.05 -18.84
C SER A 235 -0.98 6.28 -18.71
N LYS A 236 -2.18 6.16 -18.15
CA LYS A 236 -3.16 7.25 -18.10
C LYS A 236 -2.84 8.32 -17.06
N LYS A 237 -2.23 7.94 -15.96
CA LYS A 237 -1.92 8.84 -14.84
C LYS A 237 -0.47 8.63 -14.42
N GLY A 238 0.17 9.71 -13.98
CA GLY A 238 1.51 9.62 -13.41
C GLY A 238 1.54 8.91 -12.06
N LYS A 239 2.74 8.56 -11.61
CA LYS A 239 3.00 7.97 -10.30
C LYS A 239 3.12 9.05 -9.23
N GLY A 240 2.77 8.72 -7.98
CA GLY A 240 2.80 9.68 -6.89
C GLY A 240 2.42 9.05 -5.56
N CYS A 241 2.11 9.91 -4.60
CA CYS A 241 1.62 9.53 -3.28
C CYS A 241 0.42 10.41 -2.88
N PHE A 242 -0.21 10.09 -1.77
CA PHE A 242 -1.40 10.80 -1.31
C PHE A 242 -1.19 11.38 0.09
N LEU A 243 -1.89 12.48 0.37
CA LEU A 243 -2.10 12.98 1.72
C LEU A 243 -3.59 12.91 2.07
N PHE A 244 -3.89 12.37 3.23
CA PHE A 244 -5.25 12.29 3.77
C PHE A 244 -5.33 13.05 5.09
N ASP A 245 -6.17 14.09 5.14
CA ASP A 245 -6.48 14.81 6.37
C ASP A 245 -7.68 14.16 7.07
N THR A 246 -7.44 13.61 8.25
CA THR A 246 -8.46 12.85 8.99
C THR A 246 -9.62 13.70 9.51
N LYS A 247 -9.42 15.01 9.67
CA LYS A 247 -10.48 15.95 10.14
C LYS A 247 -11.39 16.38 9.00
N THR A 248 -10.79 16.79 7.89
CA THR A 248 -11.53 17.30 6.73
C THR A 248 -11.97 16.19 5.79
N LYS A 249 -11.41 14.96 5.95
CA LYS A 249 -11.57 13.80 5.06
C LYS A 249 -11.08 14.09 3.63
N LYS A 250 -10.26 15.13 3.47
CA LYS A 250 -9.70 15.48 2.18
C LYS A 250 -8.57 14.52 1.82
N LEU A 251 -8.59 14.02 0.59
CA LEU A 251 -7.55 13.21 -0.03
C LEU A 251 -6.96 13.99 -1.20
N ASP A 252 -5.66 14.23 -1.17
CA ASP A 252 -4.93 14.95 -2.21
C ASP A 252 -3.87 14.05 -2.82
N PHE A 253 -3.79 13.99 -4.16
CA PHE A 253 -2.75 13.29 -4.90
C PHE A 253 -1.58 14.22 -5.24
N PHE A 254 -0.37 13.74 -5.06
CA PHE A 254 0.87 14.45 -5.35
C PHE A 254 1.74 13.64 -6.32
N PRO A 255 1.84 14.04 -7.60
CA PRO A 255 2.66 13.35 -8.58
C PRO A 255 4.15 13.58 -8.31
N PHE A 256 4.97 12.56 -8.58
CA PHE A 256 6.43 12.70 -8.53
C PHE A 256 6.94 13.64 -9.61
N LYS A 257 7.95 14.46 -9.28
CA LYS A 257 8.50 15.47 -10.19
C LYS A 257 9.26 14.85 -11.37
N ASN A 258 10.08 13.83 -11.09
CA ASN A 258 11.02 13.23 -12.06
C ASN A 258 10.68 11.76 -12.31
N GLN A 259 9.46 11.49 -12.77
CA GLN A 259 9.04 10.13 -13.10
C GLN A 259 9.24 9.81 -14.58
N ARG A 260 9.45 8.54 -14.90
CA ARG A 260 9.39 8.06 -16.29
C ARG A 260 8.02 8.35 -16.88
N LYS A 261 7.97 8.47 -18.20
CA LYS A 261 6.71 8.58 -18.93
C LYS A 261 6.44 7.27 -19.65
N LEU A 262 5.23 6.75 -19.50
CA LEU A 262 4.75 5.58 -20.21
C LEU A 262 3.77 6.02 -21.30
N PHE A 263 4.11 5.73 -22.57
CA PHE A 263 3.23 5.96 -23.70
C PHE A 263 2.67 4.61 -24.15
N TYR A 264 1.37 4.54 -24.33
CA TYR A 264 0.69 3.35 -24.83
C TYR A 264 -0.18 3.73 -26.02
N GLU A 265 0.22 3.27 -27.22
CA GLU A 265 -0.51 3.51 -28.45
C GLU A 265 -0.83 2.19 -29.17
N LYS A 266 -2.02 2.10 -29.74
CA LYS A 266 -2.45 0.96 -30.53
C LYS A 266 -2.44 1.34 -32.02
N LEU A 267 -1.47 0.84 -32.76
CA LEU A 267 -1.40 1.01 -34.22
C LEU A 267 -2.28 -0.05 -34.89
N LYS A 268 -3.13 0.39 -35.83
CA LYS A 268 -3.93 -0.48 -36.68
C LYS A 268 -3.42 -0.38 -38.12
N PHE A 269 -2.97 -1.48 -38.66
CA PHE A 269 -2.57 -1.59 -40.06
C PHE A 269 -3.68 -2.28 -40.84
N LYS A 270 -4.09 -1.73 -42.00
CA LYS A 270 -5.16 -2.30 -42.81
C LYS A 270 -4.73 -3.53 -43.61
N ASP A 271 -3.47 -3.67 -43.97
CA ASP A 271 -2.95 -4.71 -44.88
C ASP A 271 -1.60 -5.28 -44.38
N ALA A 272 -1.45 -5.52 -43.07
CA ALA A 272 -0.26 -6.21 -42.59
C ALA A 272 -0.30 -7.68 -43.02
N GLN A 273 0.55 -8.07 -43.97
CA GLN A 273 0.81 -9.48 -44.25
C GLN A 273 1.89 -9.98 -43.30
N PRO A 274 1.76 -11.22 -42.75
CA PRO A 274 2.85 -11.84 -42.02
C PRO A 274 4.01 -12.11 -42.99
N GLU A 275 5.23 -11.74 -42.62
CA GLU A 275 6.45 -12.15 -43.30
C GLU A 275 6.70 -13.64 -43.11
#